data_0a701290e5939885a3b9da8d97d06db8
#
_entry.id   0a701290e5939885a3b9da8d97d06db8
#
_cell.length_a   1.000
_cell.length_b   1.000
_cell.length_c   1.000
_cell.angle_alpha   90.00
_cell.angle_beta   90.00
_cell.angle_gamma   90.00
#
_symmetry.space_group_name_H-M   'P 1'
#
loop_
_entity.id
_entity.type
_entity.pdbx_description
1 polymer ?
#
loop_
_entity_poly.entity_id
_entity_poly.type
_entity_poly.pdbx_seq_one_letter_code
_entity_poly.pdbx_strand_id
1 'polypeptide(L)'
;MILPMDLTEKMLSREEKYTGAFLSVHVDQVSLPNGHTSFREVVEHVDGVAVLPLDERNNVITVSQYRYVFGKTLLEIPAGKLDPGEEPAVGALRELREETGAVPDILMPLGVILPSPGCYGEHLHLFLARELKMGQQQPDEDEFLRLERIPFQEMVHRIMNGEIEDAKTVAAVLKAKVLLNL
;
A
#
# COMPACT_ATOMS: atom_id res chain seq x y z
N MET A 1 40.82 -0.49 -2.48
CA MET A 1 39.40 -0.84 -2.27
C MET A 1 38.86 0.14 -1.24
N ILE A 2 38.03 1.10 -1.67
CA ILE A 2 37.40 2.05 -0.73
C ILE A 2 36.30 1.25 -0.03
N LEU A 3 36.38 1.09 1.28
CA LEU A 3 35.33 0.49 2.06
C LEU A 3 34.06 1.35 1.86
N PRO A 4 32.86 0.75 1.66
CA PRO A 4 31.65 1.52 1.57
C PRO A 4 31.45 2.33 2.86
N MET A 5 31.10 3.61 2.71
CA MET A 5 30.79 4.49 3.84
C MET A 5 29.56 3.93 4.55
N ASP A 6 29.65 3.79 5.89
CA ASP A 6 28.47 3.49 6.70
C ASP A 6 27.52 4.70 6.66
N LEU A 7 26.28 4.47 6.18
CA LEU A 7 25.25 5.49 6.06
C LEU A 7 24.28 5.53 7.24
N THR A 8 24.56 4.72 8.28
CA THR A 8 23.67 4.60 9.45
C THR A 8 23.60 5.90 10.23
N GLU A 9 22.39 6.35 10.48
CA GLU A 9 22.07 7.44 11.40
C GLU A 9 21.68 6.85 12.77
N LYS A 10 22.04 7.53 13.86
CA LYS A 10 21.72 7.09 15.22
C LYS A 10 20.82 8.12 15.88
N MET A 11 19.67 7.67 16.40
CA MET A 11 18.80 8.51 17.21
C MET A 11 19.51 8.91 18.50
N LEU A 12 19.48 10.21 18.81
CA LEU A 12 20.03 10.81 20.02
C LEU A 12 18.91 11.14 21.03
N SER A 13 17.81 11.69 20.53
CA SER A 13 16.62 11.99 21.34
C SER A 13 15.39 12.03 20.45
N ARG A 14 14.19 11.85 21.05
CA ARG A 14 12.90 11.90 20.41
C ARG A 14 11.97 12.88 21.14
N GLU A 15 11.22 13.66 20.39
CA GLU A 15 10.15 14.53 20.88
C GLU A 15 8.85 14.17 20.18
N GLU A 16 7.88 13.66 20.95
CA GLU A 16 6.53 13.37 20.44
C GLU A 16 5.78 14.67 20.14
N LYS A 17 5.20 14.78 18.96
CA LYS A 17 4.42 15.95 18.53
C LYS A 17 2.94 15.68 18.44
N TYR A 18 2.55 14.46 18.10
CA TYR A 18 1.15 14.04 17.99
C TYR A 18 1.03 12.53 18.12
N THR A 19 -0.02 12.06 18.81
CA THR A 19 -0.40 10.64 18.87
C THR A 19 -1.88 10.53 18.56
N GLY A 20 -2.20 9.88 17.43
CA GLY A 20 -3.55 9.59 16.96
C GLY A 20 -3.93 8.13 17.14
N ALA A 21 -5.06 7.74 16.51
CA ALA A 21 -5.58 6.38 16.60
C ALA A 21 -4.72 5.35 15.81
N PHE A 22 -4.16 5.75 14.67
CA PHE A 22 -3.41 4.86 13.76
C PHE A 22 -2.09 5.45 13.27
N LEU A 23 -1.78 6.70 13.63
CA LEU A 23 -0.49 7.32 13.35
C LEU A 23 0.02 8.13 14.53
N SER A 24 1.35 8.26 14.62
CA SER A 24 2.02 9.23 15.50
C SER A 24 3.04 10.05 14.73
N VAL A 25 3.34 11.24 15.24
CA VAL A 25 4.33 12.14 14.64
C VAL A 25 5.35 12.53 15.72
N HIS A 26 6.63 12.39 15.39
CA HIS A 26 7.71 12.80 16.28
C HIS A 26 8.86 13.46 15.53
N VAL A 27 9.70 14.16 16.27
CA VAL A 27 10.94 14.74 15.77
C VAL A 27 12.10 14.08 16.50
N ASP A 28 12.94 13.39 15.75
CA ASP A 28 14.16 12.77 16.26
C ASP A 28 15.38 13.63 15.98
N GLN A 29 16.21 13.89 16.99
CA GLN A 29 17.58 14.31 16.75
C GLN A 29 18.43 13.09 16.41
N VAL A 30 19.22 13.20 15.34
CA VAL A 30 20.06 12.12 14.86
C VAL A 30 21.51 12.55 14.70
N SER A 31 22.43 11.61 14.91
CA SER A 31 23.84 11.74 14.56
C SER A 31 24.04 11.20 13.14
N LEU A 32 24.63 12.00 12.28
CA LEU A 32 24.93 11.67 10.89
C LEU A 32 26.27 10.89 10.79
N PRO A 33 26.52 10.17 9.67
CA PRO A 33 27.76 9.45 9.43
C PRO A 33 29.01 10.30 9.49
N ASN A 34 28.93 11.61 9.23
CA ASN A 34 30.03 12.57 9.31
C ASN A 34 30.25 13.16 10.73
N GLY A 35 29.52 12.69 11.74
CA GLY A 35 29.56 13.14 13.13
C GLY A 35 28.75 14.40 13.44
N HIS A 36 28.13 15.03 12.47
CA HIS A 36 27.24 16.16 12.70
C HIS A 36 25.87 15.68 13.22
N THR A 37 25.11 16.62 13.77
CA THR A 37 23.71 16.36 14.18
C THR A 37 22.73 16.94 13.16
N SER A 38 21.58 16.31 13.05
CA SER A 38 20.43 16.78 12.25
C SER A 38 19.14 16.35 12.92
N PHE A 39 17.99 16.66 12.30
CA PHE A 39 16.69 16.18 12.77
C PHE A 39 15.96 15.40 11.67
N ARG A 40 15.03 14.55 12.11
CA ARG A 40 14.08 13.83 11.24
C ARG A 40 12.67 14.02 11.76
N GLU A 41 11.78 14.47 10.89
CA GLU A 41 10.36 14.47 11.14
C GLU A 41 9.81 13.14 10.66
N VAL A 42 9.22 12.38 11.55
CA VAL A 42 8.79 11.00 11.28
C VAL A 42 7.30 10.87 11.57
N VAL A 43 6.58 10.28 10.64
CA VAL A 43 5.20 9.80 10.80
C VAL A 43 5.25 8.28 10.91
N GLU A 44 5.07 7.75 12.10
CA GLU A 44 4.84 6.31 12.29
C GLU A 44 3.40 5.99 11.98
N HIS A 45 3.17 4.96 11.21
CA HIS A 45 1.84 4.50 10.80
C HIS A 45 1.77 2.98 10.91
N VAL A 46 0.59 2.43 11.16
CA VAL A 46 0.37 0.98 11.10
C VAL A 46 0.63 0.49 9.67
N ASP A 47 1.16 -0.72 9.54
CA ASP A 47 1.39 -1.34 8.25
C ASP A 47 0.07 -1.60 7.51
N GLY A 48 0.14 -1.70 6.20
CA GLY A 48 -1.01 -1.94 5.35
C GLY A 48 -0.80 -3.08 4.37
N VAL A 49 -1.90 -3.46 3.75
CA VAL A 49 -1.93 -4.45 2.66
C VAL A 49 -2.65 -3.88 1.45
N ALA A 50 -2.26 -4.34 0.26
CA ALA A 50 -2.99 -4.06 -0.96
C ALA A 50 -3.01 -5.30 -1.84
N VAL A 51 -4.14 -5.56 -2.47
CA VAL A 51 -4.35 -6.76 -3.27
C VAL A 51 -4.71 -6.38 -4.69
N LEU A 52 -4.00 -6.93 -5.66
CA LEU A 52 -4.35 -6.87 -7.08
C LEU A 52 -5.20 -8.09 -7.44
N PRO A 53 -6.53 -7.98 -7.52
CA PRO A 53 -7.39 -9.11 -7.86
C PRO A 53 -7.54 -9.18 -9.38
N LEU A 54 -7.17 -10.32 -9.96
CA LEU A 54 -7.35 -10.63 -11.38
C LEU A 54 -8.40 -11.73 -11.57
N ASP A 55 -9.47 -11.41 -12.31
CA ASP A 55 -10.46 -12.40 -12.70
C ASP A 55 -9.96 -13.32 -13.84
N GLU A 56 -10.75 -14.33 -14.20
CA GLU A 56 -10.43 -15.31 -15.24
C GLU A 56 -10.26 -14.69 -16.65
N ARG A 57 -10.78 -13.47 -16.85
CA ARG A 57 -10.66 -12.73 -18.11
C ARG A 57 -9.51 -11.73 -18.06
N ASN A 58 -8.67 -11.78 -17.04
CA ASN A 58 -7.61 -10.80 -16.74
C ASN A 58 -8.16 -9.37 -16.60
N ASN A 59 -9.35 -9.19 -16.03
CA ASN A 59 -9.76 -7.88 -15.56
C ASN A 59 -9.28 -7.68 -14.12
N VAL A 60 -8.80 -6.49 -13.82
CA VAL A 60 -8.52 -6.04 -12.45
C VAL A 60 -9.84 -5.61 -11.81
N ILE A 61 -10.12 -6.11 -10.61
CA ILE A 61 -11.19 -5.57 -9.79
C ILE A 61 -10.62 -4.40 -9.00
N THR A 62 -11.15 -3.22 -9.25
CA THR A 62 -10.71 -1.96 -8.64
C THR A 62 -11.81 -1.37 -7.77
N VAL A 63 -11.41 -0.50 -6.84
CA VAL A 63 -12.30 0.33 -6.03
C VAL A 63 -12.06 1.80 -6.36
N SER A 64 -13.14 2.58 -6.42
CA SER A 64 -13.06 4.03 -6.44
C SER A 64 -13.45 4.55 -5.06
N GLN A 65 -12.57 5.32 -4.40
CA GLN A 65 -12.76 5.87 -3.07
C GLN A 65 -12.39 7.35 -3.03
N TYR A 66 -13.19 8.15 -2.30
CA TYR A 66 -12.84 9.55 -2.06
C TYR A 66 -11.70 9.66 -1.04
N ARG A 67 -10.59 10.25 -1.45
CA ARG A 67 -9.44 10.47 -0.58
C ARG A 67 -9.43 11.94 -0.14
N TYR A 68 -9.89 12.17 1.10
CA TYR A 68 -10.03 13.50 1.67
C TYR A 68 -8.77 14.35 1.58
N VAL A 69 -7.60 13.75 1.82
CA VAL A 69 -6.28 14.42 1.77
C VAL A 69 -6.00 15.05 0.40
N PHE A 70 -6.49 14.41 -0.68
CA PHE A 70 -6.31 14.88 -2.05
C PHE A 70 -7.53 15.62 -2.61
N GLY A 71 -8.66 15.63 -1.87
CA GLY A 71 -9.90 16.27 -2.29
C GLY A 71 -10.54 15.69 -3.54
N LYS A 72 -10.24 14.41 -3.87
CA LYS A 72 -10.72 13.75 -5.08
C LYS A 72 -10.96 12.25 -4.89
N THR A 73 -11.77 11.68 -5.78
CA THR A 73 -11.93 10.22 -5.88
C THR A 73 -10.76 9.64 -6.66
N LEU A 74 -10.12 8.61 -6.10
CA LEU A 74 -9.05 7.85 -6.74
C LEU A 74 -9.56 6.48 -7.16
N LEU A 75 -9.00 5.95 -8.24
CA LEU A 75 -9.15 4.57 -8.68
C LEU A 75 -7.97 3.78 -8.13
N GLU A 76 -8.26 2.77 -7.33
CA GLU A 76 -7.27 2.03 -6.55
C GLU A 76 -7.53 0.52 -6.66
N ILE A 77 -6.53 -0.29 -6.31
CA ILE A 77 -6.75 -1.69 -5.93
C ILE A 77 -7.19 -1.76 -4.47
N PRO A 78 -7.98 -2.79 -4.06
CA PRO A 78 -8.37 -3.01 -2.67
C PRO A 78 -7.19 -2.96 -1.72
N ALA A 79 -7.36 -2.25 -0.60
CA ALA A 79 -6.27 -2.03 0.36
C ALA A 79 -6.78 -1.52 1.70
N GLY A 80 -6.17 -1.99 2.79
CA GLY A 80 -6.47 -1.49 4.12
C GLY A 80 -5.33 -1.67 5.12
N LYS A 81 -5.59 -1.24 6.34
CA LYS A 81 -4.65 -1.32 7.46
C LYS A 81 -4.65 -2.72 8.06
N LEU A 82 -3.50 -3.15 8.53
CA LEU A 82 -3.42 -4.36 9.36
C LEU A 82 -3.93 -4.10 10.76
N ASP A 83 -4.67 -5.05 11.29
CA ASP A 83 -5.00 -5.09 12.71
C ASP A 83 -3.75 -5.39 13.56
N PRO A 84 -3.73 -5.00 14.84
CA PRO A 84 -2.59 -5.27 15.71
C PRO A 84 -2.25 -6.76 15.78
N GLY A 85 -1.07 -7.13 15.29
CA GLY A 85 -0.58 -8.52 15.25
C GLY A 85 -1.17 -9.38 14.12
N GLU A 86 -1.90 -8.78 13.18
CA GLU A 86 -2.44 -9.49 12.02
C GLU A 86 -1.33 -9.81 11.00
N GLU A 87 -1.29 -11.06 10.55
CA GLU A 87 -0.38 -11.47 9.47
C GLU A 87 -0.80 -10.84 8.14
N PRO A 88 0.14 -10.29 7.34
CA PRO A 88 -0.20 -9.57 6.10
C PRO A 88 -1.05 -10.35 5.10
N ALA A 89 -0.85 -11.68 4.98
CA ALA A 89 -1.67 -12.48 4.08
C ALA A 89 -3.12 -12.63 4.59
N VAL A 90 -3.33 -12.63 5.90
CA VAL A 90 -4.67 -12.69 6.52
C VAL A 90 -5.39 -11.36 6.31
N GLY A 91 -4.72 -10.23 6.60
CA GLY A 91 -5.26 -8.90 6.34
C GLY A 91 -5.60 -8.69 4.86
N ALA A 92 -4.74 -9.15 3.95
CA ALA A 92 -5.01 -9.06 2.51
C ALA A 92 -6.28 -9.82 2.08
N LEU A 93 -6.54 -11.01 2.65
CA LEU A 93 -7.76 -11.77 2.37
C LEU A 93 -9.00 -11.13 2.99
N ARG A 94 -8.88 -10.55 4.18
CA ARG A 94 -9.93 -9.84 4.88
C ARG A 94 -10.35 -8.60 4.06
N GLU A 95 -9.42 -7.70 3.77
CA GLU A 95 -9.66 -6.46 3.03
C GLU A 95 -10.24 -6.73 1.63
N LEU A 96 -9.66 -7.69 0.90
CA LEU A 96 -10.17 -8.07 -0.42
C LEU A 96 -11.64 -8.51 -0.35
N ARG A 97 -12.00 -9.30 0.66
CA ARG A 97 -13.37 -9.77 0.84
C ARG A 97 -14.31 -8.63 1.26
N GLU A 98 -13.89 -7.80 2.19
CA GLU A 98 -14.70 -6.68 2.71
C GLU A 98 -14.99 -5.66 1.61
N GLU A 99 -13.97 -5.20 0.91
CA GLU A 99 -14.10 -4.18 -0.12
C GLU A 99 -14.71 -4.69 -1.43
N THR A 100 -14.51 -5.96 -1.80
CA THR A 100 -14.94 -6.46 -3.14
C THR A 100 -15.86 -7.66 -3.11
N GLY A 101 -15.97 -8.36 -1.99
CA GLY A 101 -16.64 -9.66 -1.89
C GLY A 101 -15.84 -10.81 -2.50
N ALA A 102 -14.64 -10.58 -3.01
CA ALA A 102 -13.84 -11.62 -3.66
C ALA A 102 -13.07 -12.47 -2.63
N VAL A 103 -13.07 -13.79 -2.86
CA VAL A 103 -12.27 -14.76 -2.11
C VAL A 103 -11.40 -15.51 -3.11
N PRO A 104 -10.06 -15.39 -3.07
CA PRO A 104 -9.18 -16.05 -4.01
C PRO A 104 -8.84 -17.47 -3.56
N ASP A 105 -8.65 -18.39 -4.50
CA ASP A 105 -8.01 -19.68 -4.23
C ASP A 105 -6.46 -19.55 -4.27
N ILE A 106 -5.93 -18.51 -4.94
CA ILE A 106 -4.49 -18.23 -5.04
C ILE A 106 -4.22 -16.80 -4.56
N LEU A 107 -3.38 -16.67 -3.53
CA LEU A 107 -2.84 -15.39 -3.06
C LEU A 107 -1.30 -15.45 -3.14
N MET A 108 -0.69 -14.58 -3.94
CA MET A 108 0.75 -14.56 -4.19
C MET A 108 1.35 -13.23 -3.71
N PRO A 109 2.42 -13.24 -2.89
CA PRO A 109 3.08 -12.00 -2.49
C PRO A 109 3.79 -11.35 -3.70
N LEU A 110 3.58 -10.05 -3.86
CA LEU A 110 4.31 -9.21 -4.81
C LEU A 110 5.45 -8.44 -4.13
N GLY A 111 5.60 -8.57 -2.79
CA GLY A 111 6.60 -7.91 -1.97
C GLY A 111 6.07 -6.70 -1.22
N VAL A 112 6.98 -5.95 -0.62
CA VAL A 112 6.66 -4.77 0.19
C VAL A 112 7.12 -3.52 -0.55
N ILE A 113 6.37 -2.44 -0.41
CA ILE A 113 6.79 -1.09 -0.82
C ILE A 113 6.76 -0.15 0.38
N LEU A 114 7.59 0.88 0.32
CA LEU A 114 7.63 1.97 1.27
C LEU A 114 7.05 3.21 0.57
N PRO A 115 5.83 3.66 0.90
CA PRO A 115 5.15 4.72 0.14
C PRO A 115 5.91 6.05 0.12
N SER A 116 6.54 6.41 1.24
CA SER A 116 7.30 7.67 1.35
C SER A 116 8.45 7.54 2.35
N PRO A 117 9.56 6.84 2.00
CA PRO A 117 10.60 6.42 2.95
C PRO A 117 11.39 7.58 3.57
N GLY A 118 11.17 8.82 3.13
CA GLY A 118 11.84 9.99 3.71
C GLY A 118 11.29 10.45 5.05
N CYS A 119 10.03 10.14 5.36
CA CYS A 119 9.36 10.60 6.58
C CYS A 119 8.22 9.71 7.08
N TYR A 120 7.77 8.74 6.29
CA TYR A 120 6.58 7.93 6.57
C TYR A 120 6.94 6.47 6.73
N GLY A 121 6.64 5.90 7.90
CA GLY A 121 7.13 4.60 8.36
C GLY A 121 6.27 3.40 8.00
N GLU A 122 5.27 3.54 7.13
CA GLU A 122 4.41 2.44 6.70
C GLU A 122 5.14 1.42 5.82
N HIS A 123 4.93 0.13 6.09
CA HIS A 123 5.21 -0.96 5.16
C HIS A 123 3.91 -1.39 4.49
N LEU A 124 3.84 -1.30 3.17
CA LEU A 124 2.67 -1.71 2.42
C LEU A 124 2.93 -3.04 1.69
N HIS A 125 2.28 -4.10 2.15
CA HIS A 125 2.43 -5.45 1.63
C HIS A 125 1.54 -5.65 0.41
N LEU A 126 2.12 -5.95 -0.74
CA LEU A 126 1.41 -6.14 -2.00
C LEU A 126 1.18 -7.63 -2.29
N PHE A 127 -0.02 -7.96 -2.72
CA PHE A 127 -0.42 -9.31 -3.13
C PHE A 127 -1.09 -9.31 -4.50
N LEU A 128 -0.99 -10.43 -5.19
CA LEU A 128 -1.78 -10.76 -6.38
C LEU A 128 -2.77 -11.87 -6.00
N ALA A 129 -4.05 -11.65 -6.26
CA ALA A 129 -5.12 -12.62 -6.04
C ALA A 129 -5.66 -13.14 -7.37
N ARG A 130 -5.82 -14.46 -7.49
CA ARG A 130 -6.36 -15.14 -8.67
C ARG A 130 -7.35 -16.22 -8.27
N GLU A 131 -8.08 -16.75 -9.27
CA GLU A 131 -9.12 -17.76 -9.08
C GLU A 131 -10.17 -17.29 -8.08
N LEU A 132 -10.80 -16.16 -8.44
CA LEU A 132 -11.67 -15.41 -7.54
C LEU A 132 -13.07 -16.00 -7.50
N LYS A 133 -13.56 -16.31 -6.30
CA LYS A 133 -14.96 -16.59 -6.02
C LYS A 133 -15.63 -15.30 -5.51
N MET A 134 -16.63 -14.82 -6.26
CA MET A 134 -17.30 -13.57 -5.92
C MET A 134 -18.43 -13.80 -4.93
N GLY A 135 -18.43 -13.03 -3.84
CA GLY A 135 -19.49 -12.95 -2.83
C GLY A 135 -20.06 -11.53 -2.72
N GLN A 136 -20.65 -11.23 -1.59
CA GLN A 136 -21.16 -9.89 -1.28
C GLN A 136 -20.06 -9.06 -0.65
N GLN A 137 -19.94 -7.81 -1.06
CA GLN A 137 -19.14 -6.77 -0.46
C GLN A 137 -19.67 -6.45 0.96
N GLN A 138 -18.77 -6.21 1.90
CA GLN A 138 -19.09 -5.89 3.30
C GLN A 138 -18.11 -4.81 3.81
N PRO A 139 -18.09 -3.61 3.17
CA PRO A 139 -17.22 -2.54 3.61
C PRO A 139 -17.62 -2.04 4.99
N ASP A 140 -16.72 -1.36 5.68
CA ASP A 140 -17.00 -0.69 6.95
C ASP A 140 -18.08 0.40 6.79
N GLU A 141 -18.74 0.77 7.88
CA GLU A 141 -19.88 1.72 7.87
C GLU A 141 -19.51 3.10 7.31
N ASP A 142 -18.24 3.49 7.40
CA ASP A 142 -17.67 4.76 6.91
C ASP A 142 -16.95 4.64 5.56
N GLU A 143 -16.95 3.46 4.94
CA GLU A 143 -16.34 3.19 3.65
C GLU A 143 -17.37 3.22 2.50
N PHE A 144 -17.20 4.17 1.60
CA PHE A 144 -18.02 4.35 0.41
C PHE A 144 -17.21 4.00 -0.83
N LEU A 145 -17.36 2.77 -1.30
CA LEU A 145 -16.58 2.19 -2.39
C LEU A 145 -17.45 1.91 -3.62
N ARG A 146 -16.92 2.21 -4.81
CA ARG A 146 -17.51 1.80 -6.08
C ARG A 146 -16.58 0.81 -6.76
N LEU A 147 -17.09 -0.40 -7.05
CA LEU A 147 -16.35 -1.44 -7.76
C LEU A 147 -16.38 -1.23 -9.26
N GLU A 148 -15.24 -1.46 -9.90
CA GLU A 148 -15.12 -1.53 -11.36
C GLU A 148 -14.28 -2.74 -11.76
N ARG A 149 -14.55 -3.29 -12.96
CA ARG A 149 -13.70 -4.30 -13.59
C ARG A 149 -13.08 -3.70 -14.82
N ILE A 150 -11.76 -3.61 -14.83
CA ILE A 150 -11.01 -2.95 -15.88
C ILE A 150 -10.04 -3.96 -16.49
N PRO A 151 -10.03 -4.13 -17.83
CA PRO A 151 -9.05 -5.00 -18.49
C PRO A 151 -7.63 -4.66 -18.07
N PHE A 152 -6.81 -5.66 -17.81
CA PHE A 152 -5.45 -5.47 -17.30
C PHE A 152 -4.61 -4.53 -18.18
N GLN A 153 -4.70 -4.68 -19.49
CA GLN A 153 -3.97 -3.79 -20.44
C GLN A 153 -4.46 -2.34 -20.38
N GLU A 154 -5.75 -2.15 -20.13
CA GLU A 154 -6.31 -0.81 -19.92
C GLU A 154 -5.80 -0.18 -18.62
N MET A 155 -5.67 -0.97 -17.53
CA MET A 155 -5.03 -0.50 -16.29
C MET A 155 -3.60 -0.03 -16.55
N VAL A 156 -2.82 -0.83 -17.28
CA VAL A 156 -1.45 -0.46 -17.67
C VAL A 156 -1.44 0.84 -18.49
N HIS A 157 -2.35 0.96 -19.46
CA HIS A 157 -2.45 2.17 -20.28
C HIS A 157 -2.75 3.42 -19.43
N ARG A 158 -3.73 3.35 -18.54
CA ARG A 158 -4.10 4.45 -17.64
C ARG A 158 -2.97 4.84 -16.68
N ILE A 159 -2.20 3.85 -16.18
CA ILE A 159 -1.00 4.11 -15.37
C ILE A 159 0.03 4.87 -16.20
N MET A 160 0.33 4.40 -17.40
CA MET A 160 1.36 5.01 -18.26
C MET A 160 1.00 6.41 -18.73
N ASN A 161 -0.29 6.74 -18.81
CA ASN A 161 -0.78 8.08 -19.14
C ASN A 161 -0.93 9.01 -17.92
N GLY A 162 -0.67 8.51 -16.70
CA GLY A 162 -0.80 9.30 -15.46
C GLY A 162 -2.24 9.49 -14.99
N GLU A 163 -3.19 8.71 -15.48
CA GLU A 163 -4.58 8.75 -15.02
C GLU A 163 -4.76 8.03 -13.66
N ILE A 164 -3.91 7.04 -13.37
CA ILE A 164 -3.84 6.35 -12.09
C ILE A 164 -2.61 6.83 -11.35
N GLU A 165 -2.83 7.54 -10.24
CA GLU A 165 -1.77 8.19 -9.45
C GLU A 165 -1.46 7.42 -8.15
N ASP A 166 -2.31 6.47 -7.76
CA ASP A 166 -2.14 5.71 -6.53
C ASP A 166 -0.93 4.76 -6.61
N ALA A 167 0.07 5.01 -5.76
CA ALA A 167 1.36 4.33 -5.82
C ALA A 167 1.27 2.80 -5.67
N LYS A 168 0.41 2.30 -4.78
CA LYS A 168 0.23 0.86 -4.57
C LYS A 168 -0.36 0.17 -5.80
N THR A 169 -1.35 0.81 -6.43
CA THR A 169 -1.97 0.32 -7.68
C THR A 169 -0.96 0.29 -8.81
N VAL A 170 -0.21 1.38 -9.00
CA VAL A 170 0.87 1.45 -10.00
C VAL A 170 1.89 0.35 -9.79
N ALA A 171 2.39 0.21 -8.55
CA ALA A 171 3.41 -0.79 -8.24
C ALA A 171 2.90 -2.23 -8.45
N ALA A 172 1.71 -2.56 -7.95
CA ALA A 172 1.16 -3.92 -8.04
C ALA A 172 0.87 -4.31 -9.49
N VAL A 173 0.23 -3.42 -10.28
CA VAL A 173 -0.10 -3.70 -11.68
C VAL A 173 1.17 -3.89 -12.52
N LEU A 174 2.17 -3.01 -12.38
CA LEU A 174 3.40 -3.13 -13.15
C LEU A 174 4.25 -4.33 -12.73
N LYS A 175 4.30 -4.69 -11.43
CA LYS A 175 4.94 -5.92 -10.96
C LYS A 175 4.24 -7.15 -11.52
N ALA A 176 2.91 -7.20 -11.49
CA ALA A 176 2.15 -8.30 -12.06
C ALA A 176 2.32 -8.42 -13.57
N LYS A 177 2.40 -7.30 -14.31
CA LYS A 177 2.71 -7.29 -15.74
C LYS A 177 3.99 -8.03 -16.06
N VAL A 178 5.06 -7.73 -15.31
CA VAL A 178 6.36 -8.39 -15.51
C VAL A 178 6.31 -9.85 -15.09
N LEU A 179 5.68 -10.16 -13.94
CA LEU A 179 5.60 -11.51 -13.40
C LEU A 179 4.80 -12.46 -14.29
N LEU A 180 3.70 -12.00 -14.87
CA LEU A 180 2.77 -12.80 -15.66
C LEU A 180 3.04 -12.73 -17.18
N ASN A 181 3.98 -11.90 -17.62
CA ASN A 181 4.24 -11.60 -19.06
C ASN A 181 2.98 -11.12 -19.81
N LEU A 182 2.15 -10.29 -19.18
CA LEU A 182 0.93 -9.71 -19.73
C LEU A 182 1.20 -8.40 -20.51
#